data_fc31c7ab46554597fc0dc43c7fa12fc0
#
_entry.id   fc31c7ab46554597fc0dc43c7fa12fc0
#
_cell.length_a   1.000
_cell.length_b   1.000
_cell.length_c   1.000
_cell.angle_alpha   90.00
_cell.angle_beta   90.00
_cell.angle_gamma   90.00
#
_symmetry.space_group_name_H-M   'P 1'
#
loop_
_entity.id
_entity.type
_entity.pdbx_description
1 polymer ?
#
loop_
_entity_poly.entity_id
_entity_poly.type
_entity_poly.pdbx_seq_one_letter_code
_entity_poly.pdbx_strand_id
1 'polypeptide(L)'
;MARVAQSKVAHPPDSKFKLMVNSPSLKNCKVTVQDITNSRAIFGPDLPGLQGRSTRQKPKRVVPEYMGIPRAIYERYKYVTLTADVMFVNGIAFLVSLSRGIRFYTAEHVPNRKANQLAHSLRKIVNLYARGDYRVRTIMIDMEFEKIKDEKGMELIDVNTTAAREHVGEVERGIIINSKI
;
A
#
# COMPACT_ATOMS: atom_id res chain seq x y z
N MET A 1 -25.10 -10.88 -40.43
CA MET A 1 -24.05 -10.17 -41.19
C MET A 1 -23.45 -9.01 -40.40
N ALA A 2 -24.20 -8.15 -39.73
CA ALA A 2 -23.66 -6.98 -39.02
C ALA A 2 -22.58 -7.32 -37.96
N ARG A 3 -22.74 -8.35 -37.11
CA ARG A 3 -21.74 -8.79 -36.11
C ARG A 3 -20.46 -9.27 -36.77
N VAL A 4 -20.54 -9.99 -37.87
CA VAL A 4 -19.36 -10.44 -38.62
C VAL A 4 -18.61 -9.25 -39.23
N ALA A 5 -19.30 -8.25 -39.72
CA ALA A 5 -18.66 -7.03 -40.21
C ALA A 5 -18.02 -6.23 -39.06
N GLN A 6 -18.67 -6.13 -37.92
CA GLN A 6 -18.14 -5.48 -36.71
C GLN A 6 -16.87 -6.16 -36.18
N SER A 7 -16.82 -7.50 -36.18
CA SER A 7 -15.62 -8.25 -35.78
C SER A 7 -14.42 -8.00 -36.69
N LYS A 8 -14.63 -7.86 -37.98
CA LYS A 8 -13.56 -7.56 -38.95
C LYS A 8 -12.90 -6.17 -38.76
N VAL A 9 -13.60 -5.24 -38.13
CA VAL A 9 -13.10 -3.89 -37.82
C VAL A 9 -12.76 -3.74 -36.33
N ALA A 10 -12.36 -4.85 -35.69
CA ALA A 10 -11.89 -4.90 -34.30
C ALA A 10 -12.94 -4.50 -33.24
N HIS A 11 -14.19 -4.94 -33.43
CA HIS A 11 -15.25 -4.80 -32.44
C HIS A 11 -15.50 -3.38 -31.92
N PRO A 12 -15.66 -2.35 -32.76
CA PRO A 12 -15.97 -1.01 -32.29
C PRO A 12 -17.32 -0.95 -31.59
N PRO A 13 -17.58 0.02 -30.69
CA PRO A 13 -18.91 0.25 -30.12
C PRO A 13 -19.95 0.44 -31.23
N ASP A 14 -21.19 -0.01 -31.01
CA ASP A 14 -22.25 0.11 -31.99
C ASP A 14 -22.43 1.55 -32.49
N SER A 15 -22.31 2.56 -31.63
CA SER A 15 -22.35 3.98 -31.99
C SER A 15 -21.23 4.35 -32.97
N LYS A 16 -20.02 3.92 -32.71
CA LYS A 16 -18.85 4.16 -33.55
C LYS A 16 -18.92 3.38 -34.87
N PHE A 17 -19.45 2.14 -34.81
CA PHE A 17 -19.63 1.30 -35.99
C PHE A 17 -20.69 1.89 -36.93
N LYS A 18 -21.81 2.44 -36.39
CA LYS A 18 -22.83 3.18 -37.17
C LYS A 18 -22.22 4.39 -37.91
N LEU A 19 -21.34 5.14 -37.26
CA LEU A 19 -20.65 6.27 -37.89
C LEU A 19 -19.69 5.79 -38.99
N MET A 20 -18.99 4.69 -38.80
CA MET A 20 -18.06 4.12 -39.80
C MET A 20 -18.82 3.63 -41.05
N VAL A 21 -20.00 3.02 -40.87
CA VAL A 21 -20.86 2.53 -41.98
C VAL A 21 -21.45 3.69 -42.75
N ASN A 22 -21.81 4.80 -42.10
CA ASN A 22 -22.30 6.00 -42.73
C ASN A 22 -21.22 6.88 -43.38
N SER A 23 -19.99 6.65 -43.07
CA SER A 23 -18.85 7.40 -43.59
C SER A 23 -18.20 6.66 -44.78
N PRO A 24 -17.46 7.34 -45.66
CA PRO A 24 -16.68 6.69 -46.72
C PRO A 24 -15.49 5.83 -46.17
N SER A 25 -15.38 5.66 -44.83
CA SER A 25 -14.32 4.88 -44.20
C SER A 25 -14.41 3.40 -44.51
N LEU A 26 -15.59 2.85 -44.77
CA LEU A 26 -15.81 1.46 -45.13
C LEU A 26 -16.31 1.38 -46.58
N LYS A 27 -15.41 1.03 -47.49
CA LYS A 27 -15.76 0.81 -48.89
C LYS A 27 -16.44 -0.56 -49.03
N ASN A 28 -17.49 -0.60 -49.90
CA ASN A 28 -18.24 -1.84 -50.23
C ASN A 28 -18.88 -2.56 -49.02
N CYS A 29 -19.23 -1.83 -47.98
CA CYS A 29 -19.91 -2.38 -46.81
C CYS A 29 -21.41 -2.58 -47.12
N LYS A 30 -21.86 -3.84 -47.16
CA LYS A 30 -23.25 -4.20 -47.39
C LYS A 30 -24.14 -4.04 -46.14
N VAL A 31 -23.54 -3.68 -44.99
CA VAL A 31 -24.25 -3.56 -43.70
C VAL A 31 -24.77 -2.13 -43.56
N THR A 32 -26.03 -2.04 -43.19
CA THR A 32 -26.70 -0.75 -42.94
C THR A 32 -26.74 -0.42 -41.44
N VAL A 33 -27.01 0.83 -41.10
CA VAL A 33 -27.20 1.26 -39.69
C VAL A 33 -28.39 0.50 -39.05
N GLN A 34 -29.41 0.17 -39.82
CA GLN A 34 -30.56 -0.59 -39.36
C GLN A 34 -30.15 -2.03 -39.01
N ASP A 35 -29.29 -2.66 -39.79
CA ASP A 35 -28.79 -4.01 -39.51
C ASP A 35 -28.00 -4.06 -38.18
N ILE A 36 -27.26 -3.01 -37.86
CA ILE A 36 -26.53 -2.89 -36.59
C ILE A 36 -27.53 -2.78 -35.43
N THR A 37 -28.58 -1.98 -35.60
CA THR A 37 -29.64 -1.78 -34.60
C THR A 37 -30.39 -3.10 -34.36
N ASN A 38 -30.80 -3.79 -35.41
CA ASN A 38 -31.48 -5.08 -35.34
C ASN A 38 -30.58 -6.15 -34.73
N SER A 39 -29.32 -6.17 -35.11
CA SER A 39 -28.34 -7.10 -34.55
C SER A 39 -28.18 -6.93 -33.04
N ARG A 40 -28.19 -5.68 -32.57
CA ARG A 40 -28.15 -5.42 -31.13
C ARG A 40 -29.44 -5.85 -30.40
N ALA A 41 -30.59 -5.64 -31.00
CA ALA A 41 -31.87 -6.06 -30.43
C ALA A 41 -31.97 -7.59 -30.31
N ILE A 42 -31.47 -8.34 -31.32
CA ILE A 42 -31.56 -9.80 -31.38
C ILE A 42 -30.48 -10.48 -30.53
N PHE A 43 -29.24 -10.04 -30.65
CA PHE A 43 -28.06 -10.71 -30.06
C PHE A 43 -27.48 -9.99 -28.82
N GLY A 44 -28.07 -8.90 -28.38
CA GLY A 44 -27.55 -8.09 -27.27
C GLY A 44 -26.29 -7.31 -27.63
N PRO A 45 -25.53 -6.83 -26.63
CA PRO A 45 -24.29 -6.11 -26.83
C PRO A 45 -23.18 -7.01 -27.36
N ASP A 46 -22.19 -6.43 -28.04
CA ASP A 46 -21.00 -7.13 -28.53
C ASP A 46 -20.06 -7.51 -27.41
N LEU A 47 -20.14 -8.76 -26.95
CA LEU A 47 -19.37 -9.25 -25.79
C LEU A 47 -17.85 -9.12 -25.95
N PRO A 48 -17.21 -9.51 -27.09
CA PRO A 48 -15.78 -9.33 -27.29
C PRO A 48 -15.37 -7.87 -27.21
N GLY A 49 -16.19 -6.95 -27.77
CA GLY A 49 -15.93 -5.52 -27.68
C GLY A 49 -16.09 -4.95 -26.27
N LEU A 50 -16.96 -5.53 -25.44
CA LEU A 50 -17.10 -5.17 -24.03
C LEU A 50 -15.90 -5.69 -23.21
N GLN A 51 -15.51 -6.95 -23.40
CA GLN A 51 -14.37 -7.55 -22.72
C GLN A 51 -13.06 -6.80 -23.01
N GLY A 52 -12.80 -6.45 -24.27
CA GLY A 52 -11.60 -5.70 -24.67
C GLY A 52 -11.55 -4.27 -24.11
N ARG A 53 -12.70 -3.69 -23.75
CA ARG A 53 -12.82 -2.34 -23.16
C ARG A 53 -12.91 -2.31 -21.64
N SER A 54 -13.17 -3.44 -21.01
CA SER A 54 -13.22 -3.57 -19.54
C SER A 54 -11.83 -3.64 -18.90
N THR A 55 -10.80 -3.13 -19.57
CA THR A 55 -9.48 -2.99 -18.96
C THR A 55 -9.57 -2.01 -17.81
N ARG A 56 -9.10 -2.45 -16.64
CA ARG A 56 -9.02 -1.61 -15.44
C ARG A 56 -8.26 -0.33 -15.77
N GLN A 57 -8.92 0.81 -15.67
CA GLN A 57 -8.22 2.09 -15.82
C GLN A 57 -7.10 2.16 -14.77
N LYS A 58 -5.90 2.54 -15.21
CA LYS A 58 -4.83 2.83 -14.26
C LYS A 58 -5.33 3.89 -13.28
N PRO A 59 -5.19 3.67 -11.97
CA PRO A 59 -5.58 4.68 -10.99
C PRO A 59 -4.87 6.00 -11.33
N LYS A 60 -5.58 7.10 -11.24
CA LYS A 60 -4.97 8.42 -11.40
C LYS A 60 -3.84 8.54 -10.39
N ARG A 61 -2.70 9.06 -10.85
CA ARG A 61 -1.57 9.32 -9.96
C ARG A 61 -2.03 10.28 -8.87
N VAL A 62 -2.03 9.81 -7.63
CA VAL A 62 -2.26 10.67 -6.48
C VAL A 62 -1.01 11.54 -6.34
N VAL A 63 -1.18 12.83 -6.52
CA VAL A 63 -0.14 13.81 -6.18
C VAL A 63 -0.31 14.08 -4.69
N PRO A 64 0.63 13.66 -3.83
CA PRO A 64 0.53 13.95 -2.40
C PRO A 64 0.64 15.46 -2.20
N GLU A 65 -0.37 16.04 -1.57
CA GLU A 65 -0.32 17.43 -1.11
C GLU A 65 0.43 17.42 0.23
N TYR A 66 1.66 17.92 0.22
CA TYR A 66 2.45 18.01 1.44
C TYR A 66 1.99 19.21 2.25
N MET A 67 1.20 18.94 3.27
CA MET A 67 0.87 19.95 4.28
C MET A 67 1.99 19.97 5.33
N GLY A 68 2.55 21.14 5.58
CA GLY A 68 3.51 21.31 6.68
C GLY A 68 2.86 21.02 8.03
N ILE A 69 3.54 20.26 8.88
CA ILE A 69 3.06 19.96 10.24
C ILE A 69 3.05 21.31 11.04
N PRO A 70 1.91 21.71 11.64
CA PRO A 70 1.87 22.88 12.48
C PRO A 70 2.90 22.81 13.61
N ARG A 71 3.64 23.90 13.83
CA ARG A 71 4.74 23.94 14.81
C ARG A 71 4.30 23.53 16.21
N ALA A 72 3.09 23.88 16.62
CA ALA A 72 2.54 23.49 17.92
C ALA A 72 2.38 21.97 18.08
N ILE A 73 1.95 21.28 17.01
CA ILE A 73 1.83 19.82 16.98
C ILE A 73 3.23 19.18 17.01
N TYR A 74 4.14 19.71 16.19
CA TYR A 74 5.52 19.21 16.13
C TYR A 74 6.19 19.32 17.52
N GLU A 75 6.17 20.50 18.17
CA GLU A 75 6.80 20.70 19.49
C GLU A 75 6.20 19.77 20.57
N ARG A 76 4.90 19.50 20.49
CA ARG A 76 4.22 18.57 21.43
C ARG A 76 4.70 17.13 21.27
N TYR A 77 4.99 16.69 20.06
CA TYR A 77 5.26 15.27 19.73
C TYR A 77 6.70 15.00 19.31
N LYS A 78 7.59 15.99 19.35
CA LYS A 78 8.97 15.84 18.89
C LYS A 78 9.78 14.78 19.67
N TYR A 79 9.40 14.53 20.92
CA TYR A 79 9.95 13.46 21.73
C TYR A 79 9.06 12.24 21.64
N VAL A 80 9.61 11.16 21.11
CA VAL A 80 8.85 9.95 20.78
C VAL A 80 9.19 8.82 21.73
N THR A 81 8.16 8.14 22.22
CA THR A 81 8.29 6.83 22.86
C THR A 81 7.87 5.77 21.85
N LEU A 82 8.77 4.85 21.55
CA LEU A 82 8.51 3.70 20.69
C LEU A 82 8.15 2.48 21.53
N THR A 83 7.22 1.69 21.02
CA THR A 83 7.03 0.31 21.43
C THR A 83 7.44 -0.57 20.27
N ALA A 84 8.26 -1.59 20.49
CA ALA A 84 8.74 -2.46 19.43
C ALA A 84 8.63 -3.94 19.81
N ASP A 85 8.37 -4.76 18.81
CA ASP A 85 8.24 -6.21 18.96
C ASP A 85 8.67 -6.90 17.66
N VAL A 86 8.97 -8.20 17.71
CA VAL A 86 9.29 -9.00 16.53
C VAL A 86 8.09 -9.83 16.11
N MET A 87 7.63 -9.59 14.90
CA MET A 87 6.60 -10.40 14.27
C MET A 87 7.16 -11.27 13.14
N PHE A 88 6.49 -12.37 12.86
CA PHE A 88 6.82 -13.27 11.75
C PHE A 88 5.72 -13.23 10.69
N VAL A 89 6.12 -13.02 9.44
CA VAL A 89 5.25 -13.13 8.27
C VAL A 89 5.84 -14.19 7.34
N ASN A 90 5.13 -15.27 7.13
CA ASN A 90 5.61 -16.42 6.32
C ASN A 90 7.01 -16.93 6.74
N GLY A 91 7.29 -16.94 8.03
CA GLY A 91 8.59 -17.38 8.58
C GLY A 91 9.71 -16.33 8.50
N ILE A 92 9.46 -15.15 7.95
CA ILE A 92 10.40 -14.04 7.87
C ILE A 92 10.17 -13.12 9.08
N ALA A 93 11.24 -12.79 9.81
CA ALA A 93 11.17 -11.94 10.99
C ALA A 93 11.20 -10.45 10.61
N PHE A 94 10.32 -9.67 11.23
CA PHE A 94 10.27 -8.22 11.11
C PHE A 94 10.26 -7.59 12.51
N LEU A 95 11.09 -6.60 12.72
CA LEU A 95 10.99 -5.72 13.87
C LEU A 95 9.95 -4.66 13.56
N VAL A 96 8.82 -4.73 14.25
CA VAL A 96 7.73 -3.76 14.11
C VAL A 96 7.82 -2.76 15.25
N SER A 97 7.68 -1.48 14.96
CA SER A 97 7.57 -0.47 16.00
C SER A 97 6.36 0.45 15.80
N LEU A 98 5.86 0.93 16.91
CA LEU A 98 4.79 1.91 16.99
C LEU A 98 5.21 3.07 17.87
N SER A 99 5.07 4.30 17.36
CA SER A 99 5.20 5.49 18.18
C SER A 99 3.90 5.80 18.90
N ARG A 100 3.92 5.92 20.23
CA ARG A 100 2.73 6.16 21.05
C ARG A 100 2.07 7.51 20.74
N GLY A 101 2.86 8.55 20.56
CA GLY A 101 2.34 9.91 20.36
C GLY A 101 1.75 10.14 18.98
N ILE A 102 2.50 9.83 17.93
CA ILE A 102 2.12 10.11 16.55
C ILE A 102 1.47 8.93 15.82
N ARG A 103 1.36 7.78 16.47
CA ARG A 103 0.75 6.54 15.92
C ARG A 103 1.36 6.08 14.59
N PHE A 104 2.65 6.31 14.41
CA PHE A 104 3.38 5.92 13.21
C PHE A 104 3.95 4.51 13.38
N TYR A 105 3.61 3.60 12.46
CA TYR A 105 4.09 2.23 12.42
C TYR A 105 5.30 2.12 11.49
N THR A 106 6.29 1.35 11.92
CA THR A 106 7.40 0.95 11.06
C THR A 106 7.61 -0.56 11.14
N ALA A 107 8.09 -1.14 10.06
CA ALA A 107 8.48 -2.55 9.99
C ALA A 107 9.83 -2.64 9.29
N GLU A 108 10.81 -3.23 9.94
CA GLU A 108 12.16 -3.44 9.40
C GLU A 108 12.47 -4.94 9.37
N HIS A 109 12.92 -5.44 8.23
CA HIS A 109 13.30 -6.84 8.10
C HIS A 109 14.51 -7.17 8.98
N VAL A 110 14.43 -8.28 9.72
CA VAL A 110 15.50 -8.77 10.61
C VAL A 110 15.99 -10.12 10.09
N PRO A 111 17.20 -10.19 9.51
CA PRO A 111 17.74 -11.44 8.97
C PRO A 111 17.91 -12.55 10.02
N ASN A 112 18.21 -12.16 11.26
CA ASN A 112 18.28 -13.08 12.40
C ASN A 112 18.02 -12.32 13.71
N ARG A 113 17.63 -13.04 14.77
CA ARG A 113 17.29 -12.48 16.10
C ARG A 113 18.50 -12.21 16.99
N LYS A 114 19.71 -12.12 16.44
CA LYS A 114 20.90 -11.76 17.24
C LYS A 114 20.81 -10.29 17.68
N ALA A 115 21.29 -10.00 18.90
CA ALA A 115 21.21 -8.67 19.49
C ALA A 115 21.78 -7.57 18.60
N ASN A 116 22.91 -7.81 17.93
CA ASN A 116 23.53 -6.86 17.02
C ASN A 116 22.66 -6.53 15.79
N GLN A 117 21.91 -7.50 15.23
CA GLN A 117 21.02 -7.29 14.09
C GLN A 117 19.75 -6.53 14.50
N LEU A 118 19.20 -6.89 15.66
CA LEU A 118 18.07 -6.18 16.25
C LEU A 118 18.44 -4.73 16.59
N ALA A 119 19.59 -4.49 17.18
CA ALA A 119 20.13 -3.16 17.44
C ALA A 119 20.36 -2.37 16.14
N HIS A 120 20.83 -3.03 15.07
CA HIS A 120 20.98 -2.41 13.77
C HIS A 120 19.63 -1.97 13.19
N SER A 121 18.63 -2.84 13.24
CA SER A 121 17.27 -2.52 12.77
C SER A 121 16.63 -1.41 13.60
N LEU A 122 16.80 -1.42 14.92
CA LEU A 122 16.35 -0.32 15.78
C LEU A 122 17.02 1.01 15.43
N ARG A 123 18.32 1.02 15.17
CA ARG A 123 19.03 2.25 14.73
C ARG A 123 18.50 2.79 13.42
N LYS A 124 18.14 1.94 12.46
CA LYS A 124 17.49 2.39 11.23
C LYS A 124 16.16 3.08 11.51
N ILE A 125 15.35 2.51 12.40
CA ILE A 125 14.08 3.08 12.82
C ILE A 125 14.31 4.44 13.51
N VAL A 126 15.24 4.52 14.47
CA VAL A 126 15.60 5.77 15.15
C VAL A 126 16.05 6.85 14.14
N ASN A 127 16.90 6.47 13.19
CA ASN A 127 17.35 7.37 12.12
C ASN A 127 16.21 7.84 11.22
N LEU A 128 15.18 6.99 10.99
CA LEU A 128 13.99 7.40 10.25
C LEU A 128 13.25 8.55 10.96
N TYR A 129 13.09 8.44 12.28
CA TYR A 129 12.50 9.51 13.10
C TYR A 129 13.37 10.77 13.11
N ALA A 130 14.69 10.61 13.23
CA ALA A 130 15.64 11.73 13.22
C ALA A 130 15.62 12.52 11.90
N ARG A 131 15.38 11.87 10.76
CA ARG A 131 15.19 12.56 9.46
C ARG A 131 13.97 13.46 9.42
N GLY A 132 12.96 13.17 10.25
CA GLY A 132 11.78 14.03 10.43
C GLY A 132 11.90 14.99 11.61
N ASP A 133 13.12 15.21 12.14
CA ASP A 133 13.45 16.01 13.32
C ASP A 133 12.81 15.53 14.64
N TYR A 134 12.24 14.30 14.64
CA TYR A 134 11.75 13.66 15.86
C TYR A 134 12.89 12.99 16.63
N ARG A 135 12.82 13.04 17.96
CA ARG A 135 13.82 12.42 18.84
C ARG A 135 13.21 11.26 19.61
N VAL A 136 13.69 10.06 19.36
CA VAL A 136 13.31 8.88 20.15
C VAL A 136 14.01 8.98 21.50
N ARG A 137 13.23 9.06 22.58
CA ARG A 137 13.74 9.10 23.97
C ARG A 137 13.71 7.73 24.63
N THR A 138 12.60 7.04 24.48
CA THR A 138 12.36 5.78 25.16
C THR A 138 11.92 4.72 24.16
N ILE A 139 12.46 3.52 24.29
CA ILE A 139 12.03 2.35 23.52
C ILE A 139 11.55 1.30 24.53
N MET A 140 10.31 0.88 24.39
CA MET A 140 9.70 -0.19 25.17
C MET A 140 9.73 -1.46 24.33
N ILE A 141 10.41 -2.47 24.81
CA ILE A 141 10.62 -3.76 24.13
C ILE A 141 10.48 -4.91 25.12
N ASP A 142 10.24 -6.12 24.62
CA ASP A 142 10.15 -7.30 25.46
C ASP A 142 11.51 -7.70 26.07
N MET A 143 11.49 -8.45 27.16
CA MET A 143 12.70 -8.86 27.91
C MET A 143 13.75 -9.62 27.08
N GLU A 144 13.33 -10.35 26.05
CA GLU A 144 14.27 -11.06 25.20
C GLU A 144 15.28 -10.12 24.47
N PHE A 145 14.98 -8.83 24.45
CA PHE A 145 15.80 -7.78 23.83
C PHE A 145 16.74 -7.07 24.82
N GLU A 146 16.85 -7.52 26.06
CA GLU A 146 17.69 -6.85 27.08
C GLU A 146 19.14 -6.66 26.66
N LYS A 147 19.68 -7.64 25.94
CA LYS A 147 21.06 -7.58 25.41
C LYS A 147 21.31 -6.47 24.38
N ILE A 148 20.25 -5.82 23.89
CA ILE A 148 20.40 -4.68 22.96
C ILE A 148 20.88 -3.42 23.69
N LYS A 149 20.65 -3.31 24.99
CA LYS A 149 21.09 -2.16 25.80
C LYS A 149 22.60 -1.94 25.74
N ASP A 150 23.36 -3.03 25.64
CA ASP A 150 24.82 -3.02 25.64
C ASP A 150 25.42 -2.77 24.24
N GLU A 151 24.59 -2.68 23.22
CA GLU A 151 25.05 -2.50 21.83
C GLU A 151 25.32 -1.02 21.52
N LYS A 152 26.44 -0.77 20.84
CA LYS A 152 26.87 0.59 20.45
C LYS A 152 25.77 1.38 19.73
N GLY A 153 25.56 2.63 20.16
CA GLY A 153 24.62 3.56 19.54
C GLY A 153 23.21 3.55 20.16
N MET A 154 23.00 2.82 21.27
CA MET A 154 21.79 2.88 22.09
C MET A 154 21.97 3.69 23.39
N GLU A 155 23.18 4.18 23.66
CA GLU A 155 23.61 4.84 24.89
C GLU A 155 22.78 6.10 25.27
N LEU A 156 22.19 6.76 24.28
CA LEU A 156 21.37 7.97 24.47
C LEU A 156 19.86 7.70 24.52
N ILE A 157 19.46 6.44 24.38
CA ILE A 157 18.06 6.04 24.32
C ILE A 157 17.75 5.19 25.56
N ASP A 158 16.75 5.60 26.30
CA ASP A 158 16.25 4.83 27.43
C ASP A 158 15.51 3.58 26.93
N VAL A 159 16.17 2.42 26.98
CA VAL A 159 15.59 1.14 26.59
C VAL A 159 14.95 0.51 27.82
N ASN A 160 13.63 0.57 27.90
CA ASN A 160 12.84 -0.02 28.96
C ASN A 160 12.31 -1.39 28.51
N THR A 161 12.71 -2.45 29.20
CA THR A 161 12.21 -3.80 28.97
C THR A 161 11.01 -4.07 29.87
N THR A 162 9.89 -4.43 29.29
CA THR A 162 8.70 -4.85 30.06
C THR A 162 8.94 -6.18 30.75
N ALA A 163 8.33 -6.37 31.95
CA ALA A 163 8.43 -7.63 32.65
C ALA A 163 7.85 -8.80 31.82
N ALA A 164 8.39 -10.01 32.01
CA ALA A 164 8.16 -11.22 31.19
C ALA A 164 6.70 -11.68 31.03
N ARG A 165 5.72 -10.98 31.57
CA ARG A 165 4.27 -11.25 31.45
C ARG A 165 3.44 -10.04 31.04
N GLU A 166 4.04 -8.87 30.85
CA GLU A 166 3.38 -7.68 30.31
C GLU A 166 3.74 -7.54 28.84
N HIS A 167 2.95 -8.18 28.00
CA HIS A 167 3.01 -7.95 26.56
C HIS A 167 2.70 -6.48 26.22
N VAL A 168 3.42 -5.92 25.26
CA VAL A 168 3.13 -4.57 24.76
C VAL A 168 1.88 -4.63 23.89
N GLY A 169 0.72 -4.75 24.52
CA GLY A 169 -0.59 -4.98 23.86
C GLY A 169 -1.01 -3.90 22.85
N GLU A 170 -0.26 -2.82 22.75
CA GLU A 170 -0.48 -1.77 21.75
C GLU A 170 0.07 -2.19 20.38
N VAL A 171 1.22 -2.87 20.34
CA VAL A 171 1.82 -3.37 19.10
C VAL A 171 1.03 -4.56 18.58
N GLU A 172 0.66 -5.50 19.46
CA GLU A 172 -0.15 -6.67 19.11
C GLU A 172 -1.49 -6.27 18.46
N ARG A 173 -2.21 -5.31 19.04
CA ARG A 173 -3.44 -4.78 18.44
C ARG A 173 -3.23 -4.16 17.07
N GLY A 174 -2.12 -3.45 16.86
CA GLY A 174 -1.76 -2.88 15.57
C GLY A 174 -1.42 -3.94 14.52
N ILE A 175 -0.74 -5.01 14.91
CA ILE A 175 -0.41 -6.15 14.05
C ILE A 175 -1.68 -6.85 13.58
N ILE A 176 -2.63 -7.13 14.48
CA ILE A 176 -3.89 -7.81 14.16
C ILE A 176 -4.75 -7.00 13.17
N ILE A 177 -4.76 -5.67 13.29
CA ILE A 177 -5.52 -4.80 12.38
C ILE A 177 -4.90 -4.83 10.97
N ASN A 178 -3.58 -4.79 10.85
CA ASN A 178 -2.88 -4.77 9.56
C ASN A 178 -2.76 -6.14 8.89
N SER A 179 -2.93 -7.25 9.61
CA SER A 179 -2.90 -8.61 9.04
C SER A 179 -4.24 -9.03 8.39
N LYS A 180 -5.29 -8.21 8.51
CA LYS A 180 -6.64 -8.47 7.94
C LYS A 180 -6.91 -7.73 6.63
N ILE A 181 -5.92 -7.02 6.08
CA ILE A 181 -5.97 -6.35 4.78
C ILE A 181 -5.20 -7.19 3.75
#